data_8838c92b73a8bc2bd4a160fd3a85ae8a
#
_entry.id   8838c92b73a8bc2bd4a160fd3a85ae8a
#
_cell.length_a   1.000
_cell.length_b   1.000
_cell.length_c   1.000
_cell.angle_alpha   90.00
_cell.angle_beta   90.00
_cell.angle_gamma   90.00
#
_symmetry.space_group_name_H-M   'P 1'
#
loop_
_entity.id
_entity.type
_entity.pdbx_description
1 polymer ?
#
loop_
_entity_poly.entity_id
_entity_poly.type
_entity_poly.pdbx_seq_one_letter_code
_entity_poly.pdbx_strand_id
1 'polypeptide(L)'
;TRIHEMIDGEDPMMVTGKDEEGNMILRKAKYSDIVILLRSMKTNAEVIQKELMNAGIPAFANNQKGYFDTVEIRTLLSLLSVVDNIYMDIDLAAVLRSPMIGMSEEELGRLKVDGEKDSLYECLCETKDKMEKSKKALELLELLRDAKTYLPLTQLIWLALEKTGYYYYAGAMPQGKKRQGNILMLIEQAKTFESS
;
A
#
# COMPACT_ATOMS: atom_id res chain seq x y z
N THR A 1 -9.51 21.79 25.35
CA THR A 1 -9.77 22.23 23.96
C THR A 1 -11.26 22.17 23.68
N ARG A 2 -11.75 22.96 22.74
CA ARG A 2 -13.19 22.98 22.39
C ARG A 2 -13.75 21.62 22.01
N ILE A 3 -12.94 20.76 21.41
CA ILE A 3 -13.34 19.38 21.08
C ILE A 3 -13.63 18.56 22.35
N HIS A 4 -12.80 18.66 23.38
CA HIS A 4 -13.05 18.00 24.67
C HIS A 4 -14.33 18.55 25.35
N GLU A 5 -14.55 19.86 25.26
CA GLU A 5 -15.76 20.48 25.81
C GLU A 5 -17.03 19.95 25.11
N MET A 6 -16.96 19.76 23.77
CA MET A 6 -18.10 19.23 22.98
C MET A 6 -18.40 17.75 23.27
N ILE A 7 -17.41 16.94 23.69
CA ILE A 7 -17.57 15.50 23.90
C ILE A 7 -17.73 15.17 25.38
N ASP A 8 -16.86 15.70 26.24
CA ASP A 8 -16.74 15.35 27.66
C ASP A 8 -17.12 16.51 28.61
N GLY A 9 -17.55 17.67 28.10
CA GLY A 9 -17.92 18.83 28.87
C GLY A 9 -19.20 18.61 29.66
N GLU A 10 -19.56 19.63 30.51
CA GLU A 10 -20.77 19.60 31.32
C GLU A 10 -22.06 19.57 30.45
N ASP A 11 -22.01 20.15 29.23
CA ASP A 11 -23.10 20.12 28.25
C ASP A 11 -22.60 19.55 26.94
N PRO A 12 -22.49 18.19 26.83
CA PRO A 12 -21.94 17.55 25.67
C PRO A 12 -22.83 17.70 24.44
N MET A 13 -22.21 17.86 23.29
CA MET A 13 -22.95 18.01 22.02
C MET A 13 -23.72 16.74 21.68
N MET A 14 -25.01 16.90 21.34
CA MET A 14 -25.88 15.80 20.92
C MET A 14 -25.93 15.75 19.40
N VAL A 15 -25.83 14.53 18.86
CA VAL A 15 -25.91 14.27 17.42
C VAL A 15 -26.93 13.19 17.11
N THR A 16 -27.56 13.28 15.95
CA THR A 16 -28.44 12.23 15.47
C THR A 16 -27.62 11.08 14.91
N GLY A 17 -27.81 9.88 15.40
CA GLY A 17 -27.18 8.65 14.95
C GLY A 17 -28.18 7.54 14.70
N LYS A 18 -27.74 6.39 14.23
CA LYS A 18 -28.54 5.17 14.12
C LYS A 18 -28.18 4.22 15.25
N ASP A 19 -29.18 3.53 15.79
CA ASP A 19 -28.99 2.41 16.71
C ASP A 19 -28.65 1.11 15.94
N GLU A 20 -28.46 0.00 16.65
CA GLU A 20 -28.16 -1.31 16.05
C GLU A 20 -29.30 -1.84 15.18
N GLU A 21 -30.52 -1.35 15.37
CA GLU A 21 -31.72 -1.71 14.61
C GLU A 21 -31.96 -0.75 13.43
N GLY A 22 -31.14 0.31 13.28
CA GLY A 22 -31.21 1.27 12.19
C GLY A 22 -32.14 2.47 12.45
N ASN A 23 -32.72 2.60 13.65
CA ASN A 23 -33.60 3.72 14.02
C ASN A 23 -32.74 4.97 14.32
N MET A 24 -33.32 6.14 14.03
CA MET A 24 -32.69 7.43 14.34
C MET A 24 -32.82 7.74 15.83
N ILE A 25 -31.66 7.84 16.51
CA ILE A 25 -31.58 8.20 17.92
C ILE A 25 -30.74 9.44 18.14
N LEU A 26 -31.05 10.20 19.18
CA LEU A 26 -30.20 11.30 19.64
C LEU A 26 -29.18 10.74 20.64
N ARG A 27 -27.90 10.92 20.38
CA ARG A 27 -26.82 10.43 21.23
C ARG A 27 -25.74 11.49 21.43
N LYS A 28 -24.91 11.31 22.45
CA LYS A 28 -23.69 12.13 22.63
C LYS A 28 -22.76 12.00 21.44
N ALA A 29 -22.15 13.12 21.04
CA ALA A 29 -21.12 13.14 20.00
C ALA A 29 -19.89 12.30 20.43
N LYS A 30 -19.29 11.62 19.46
CA LYS A 30 -18.02 10.91 19.60
C LYS A 30 -16.96 11.60 18.76
N TYR A 31 -15.66 11.33 19.01
CA TYR A 31 -14.57 11.86 18.18
C TYR A 31 -14.75 11.55 16.69
N SER A 32 -15.35 10.40 16.36
CA SER A 32 -15.66 10.00 14.98
C SER A 32 -16.73 10.85 14.29
N ASP A 33 -17.50 11.64 15.03
CA ASP A 33 -18.53 12.52 14.45
C ASP A 33 -17.98 13.90 14.08
N ILE A 34 -16.73 14.19 14.46
CA ILE A 34 -16.09 15.48 14.20
C ILE A 34 -15.23 15.40 12.95
N VAL A 35 -15.47 16.29 12.00
CA VAL A 35 -14.69 16.43 10.77
C VAL A 35 -14.05 17.81 10.72
N ILE A 36 -12.75 17.84 10.44
CA ILE A 36 -11.99 19.08 10.22
C ILE A 36 -11.75 19.22 8.72
N LEU A 37 -12.33 20.23 8.13
CA LEU A 37 -12.15 20.54 6.70
C LEU A 37 -11.00 21.52 6.52
N LEU A 38 -10.03 21.15 5.69
CA LEU A 38 -8.86 21.96 5.37
C LEU A 38 -8.88 22.37 3.91
N ARG A 39 -8.52 23.62 3.63
CA ARG A 39 -8.37 24.11 2.23
C ARG A 39 -7.23 23.41 1.50
N SER A 40 -6.17 23.00 2.22
CA SER A 40 -5.04 22.23 1.69
C SER A 40 -4.65 21.13 2.68
N MET A 41 -4.77 19.89 2.25
CA MET A 41 -4.36 18.72 3.03
C MET A 41 -2.83 18.53 3.04
N LYS A 42 -2.14 18.96 1.97
CA LYS A 42 -0.72 18.65 1.78
C LYS A 42 0.22 19.18 2.86
N THR A 43 -0.06 20.37 3.39
CA THR A 43 0.88 21.10 4.25
C THR A 43 0.48 21.04 5.72
N ASN A 44 -0.82 21.05 6.00
CA ASN A 44 -1.31 21.30 7.35
C ASN A 44 -1.94 20.06 8.02
N ALA A 45 -2.34 19.03 7.24
CA ALA A 45 -3.05 17.89 7.80
C ALA A 45 -2.22 17.10 8.81
N GLU A 46 -0.94 16.84 8.50
CA GLU A 46 -0.05 16.08 9.41
C GLU A 46 0.27 16.85 10.70
N VAL A 47 0.46 18.18 10.58
CA VAL A 47 0.73 19.04 11.74
C VAL A 47 -0.48 19.06 12.65
N ILE A 48 -1.68 19.28 12.08
CA ILE A 48 -2.94 19.31 12.84
C ILE A 48 -3.22 17.94 13.47
N GLN A 49 -3.04 16.86 12.73
CA GLN A 49 -3.20 15.50 13.26
C GLN A 49 -2.28 15.26 14.46
N LYS A 50 -1.00 15.64 14.35
CA LYS A 50 -0.03 15.47 15.41
C LYS A 50 -0.41 16.28 16.66
N GLU A 51 -0.83 17.54 16.48
CA GLU A 51 -1.27 18.40 17.59
C GLU A 51 -2.55 17.87 18.27
N LEU A 52 -3.50 17.34 17.49
CA LEU A 52 -4.69 16.70 18.05
C LEU A 52 -4.33 15.45 18.86
N MET A 53 -3.45 14.60 18.32
CA MET A 53 -2.99 13.39 19.02
C MET A 53 -2.20 13.75 20.30
N ASN A 54 -1.36 14.78 20.26
CA ASN A 54 -0.66 15.31 21.45
C ASN A 54 -1.64 15.82 22.51
N ALA A 55 -2.77 16.36 22.09
CA ALA A 55 -3.86 16.79 22.97
C ALA A 55 -4.77 15.62 23.45
N GLY A 56 -4.43 14.37 23.14
CA GLY A 56 -5.24 13.18 23.51
C GLY A 56 -6.49 12.98 22.66
N ILE A 57 -6.62 13.69 21.54
CA ILE A 57 -7.75 13.57 20.61
C ILE A 57 -7.37 12.61 19.48
N PRO A 58 -8.03 11.43 19.37
CA PRO A 58 -7.77 10.51 18.28
C PRO A 58 -8.17 11.16 16.94
N ALA A 59 -7.19 11.45 16.09
CA ALA A 59 -7.39 12.12 14.82
C ALA A 59 -6.81 11.27 13.67
N PHE A 60 -7.56 11.21 12.57
CA PHE A 60 -7.15 10.54 11.34
C PHE A 60 -7.21 11.53 10.17
N ALA A 61 -6.10 11.71 9.46
CA ALA A 61 -6.06 12.51 8.24
C ALA A 61 -6.20 11.60 7.01
N ASN A 62 -7.27 11.81 6.23
CA ASN A 62 -7.46 11.11 4.97
C ASN A 62 -6.58 11.73 3.89
N ASN A 63 -5.30 11.39 3.88
CA ASN A 63 -4.32 11.91 2.93
C ASN A 63 -4.19 10.93 1.76
N GLN A 64 -5.11 10.98 0.78
CA GLN A 64 -5.10 10.12 -0.40
C GLN A 64 -3.78 10.20 -1.18
N LYS A 65 -3.09 11.35 -1.15
CA LYS A 65 -1.77 11.49 -1.82
C LYS A 65 -0.66 10.70 -1.11
N GLY A 66 -0.74 10.50 0.20
CA GLY A 66 0.21 9.67 0.94
C GLY A 66 -0.04 8.17 0.79
N TYR A 67 -1.21 7.76 0.31
CA TYR A 67 -1.55 6.34 0.14
C TYR A 67 -0.70 5.67 -0.93
N PHE A 68 -0.62 6.24 -2.12
CA PHE A 68 0.19 5.71 -3.22
C PHE A 68 1.70 5.83 -2.98
N ASP A 69 2.12 6.69 -2.04
CA ASP A 69 3.52 6.88 -1.66
C ASP A 69 3.97 5.92 -0.55
N THR A 70 3.04 5.15 0.05
CA THR A 70 3.39 4.15 1.06
C THR A 70 4.21 3.03 0.43
N VAL A 71 5.19 2.52 1.18
CA VAL A 71 6.16 1.53 0.68
C VAL A 71 5.46 0.28 0.16
N GLU A 72 4.45 -0.22 0.89
CA GLU A 72 3.69 -1.43 0.51
C GLU A 72 2.94 -1.26 -0.81
N ILE A 73 2.39 -0.07 -1.07
CA ILE A 73 1.65 0.20 -2.31
C ILE A 73 2.61 0.47 -3.46
N ARG A 74 3.64 1.29 -3.25
CA ARG A 74 4.67 1.52 -4.28
C ARG A 74 5.31 0.23 -4.76
N THR A 75 5.66 -0.68 -3.85
CA THR A 75 6.26 -1.97 -4.20
C THR A 75 5.31 -2.82 -5.07
N LEU A 76 4.02 -2.86 -4.73
CA LEU A 76 3.02 -3.57 -5.54
C LEU A 76 2.81 -2.91 -6.92
N LEU A 77 2.76 -1.58 -6.97
CA LEU A 77 2.64 -0.86 -8.23
C LEU A 77 3.86 -1.07 -9.12
N SER A 78 5.08 -1.05 -8.55
CA SER A 78 6.29 -1.38 -9.31
C SER A 78 6.24 -2.82 -9.86
N LEU A 79 5.75 -3.79 -9.08
CA LEU A 79 5.57 -5.16 -9.59
C LEU A 79 4.57 -5.20 -10.76
N LEU A 80 3.43 -4.53 -10.63
CA LEU A 80 2.42 -4.48 -11.70
C LEU A 80 2.96 -3.76 -12.95
N SER A 81 3.74 -2.67 -12.79
CA SER A 81 4.41 -1.99 -13.90
C SER A 81 5.36 -2.92 -14.65
N VAL A 82 6.17 -3.73 -13.92
CA VAL A 82 7.08 -4.71 -14.52
C VAL A 82 6.32 -5.85 -15.21
N VAL A 83 5.23 -6.31 -14.62
CA VAL A 83 4.36 -7.34 -15.23
C VAL A 83 3.74 -6.81 -16.53
N ASP A 84 3.43 -5.52 -16.59
CA ASP A 84 2.93 -4.88 -17.81
C ASP A 84 4.04 -4.69 -18.84
N ASN A 85 5.13 -4.05 -18.45
CA ASN A 85 6.30 -3.82 -19.29
C ASN A 85 7.59 -4.22 -18.54
N ILE A 86 8.19 -5.33 -18.99
CA ILE A 86 9.34 -5.97 -18.36
C ILE A 86 10.63 -5.14 -18.43
N TYR A 87 10.68 -4.15 -19.32
CA TYR A 87 11.81 -3.25 -19.51
C TYR A 87 11.75 -1.97 -18.64
N MET A 88 10.87 -1.95 -17.64
CA MET A 88 10.81 -0.88 -16.64
C MET A 88 11.91 -1.08 -15.59
N ASP A 89 13.15 -0.76 -15.93
CA ASP A 89 14.35 -1.08 -15.11
C ASP A 89 14.29 -0.52 -13.69
N ILE A 90 13.73 0.69 -13.49
CA ILE A 90 13.60 1.31 -12.16
C ILE A 90 12.63 0.52 -11.29
N ASP A 91 11.47 0.16 -11.85
CA ASP A 91 10.47 -0.63 -11.14
C ASP A 91 10.97 -2.05 -10.90
N LEU A 92 11.67 -2.65 -11.88
CA LEU A 92 12.27 -3.96 -11.74
C LEU A 92 13.34 -3.96 -10.62
N ALA A 93 14.21 -2.97 -10.57
CA ALA A 93 15.17 -2.82 -9.47
C ALA A 93 14.46 -2.69 -8.11
N ALA A 94 13.37 -1.94 -8.04
CA ALA A 94 12.58 -1.81 -6.82
C ALA A 94 11.97 -3.16 -6.39
N VAL A 95 11.45 -3.96 -7.32
CA VAL A 95 10.92 -5.31 -7.06
C VAL A 95 12.03 -6.25 -6.59
N LEU A 96 13.17 -6.26 -7.26
CA LEU A 96 14.32 -7.11 -6.90
C LEU A 96 14.85 -6.80 -5.50
N ARG A 97 14.89 -5.52 -5.12
CA ARG A 97 15.28 -5.05 -3.78
C ARG A 97 14.22 -5.31 -2.72
N SER A 98 12.97 -5.43 -3.12
CA SER A 98 11.86 -5.64 -2.19
C SER A 98 11.93 -7.02 -1.51
N PRO A 99 11.20 -7.23 -0.40
CA PRO A 99 11.10 -8.53 0.27
C PRO A 99 10.54 -9.65 -0.61
N MET A 100 9.92 -9.33 -1.74
CA MET A 100 9.40 -10.32 -2.68
C MET A 100 10.52 -11.19 -3.26
N ILE A 101 11.66 -10.58 -3.59
CA ILE A 101 12.86 -11.26 -4.11
C ILE A 101 14.02 -11.18 -3.10
N GLY A 102 14.24 -10.01 -2.48
CA GLY A 102 15.21 -9.82 -1.41
C GLY A 102 16.66 -9.73 -1.88
N MET A 103 16.93 -9.17 -3.05
CA MET A 103 18.31 -8.91 -3.48
C MET A 103 18.96 -7.83 -2.63
N SER A 104 20.21 -8.02 -2.23
CA SER A 104 21.03 -6.98 -1.62
C SER A 104 21.52 -5.97 -2.66
N GLU A 105 22.11 -4.86 -2.21
CA GLU A 105 22.71 -3.87 -3.12
C GLU A 105 23.88 -4.47 -3.89
N GLU A 106 24.67 -5.31 -3.23
CA GLU A 106 25.79 -6.02 -3.85
C GLU A 106 25.30 -7.02 -4.90
N GLU A 107 24.23 -7.77 -4.61
CA GLU A 107 23.66 -8.73 -5.56
C GLU A 107 23.08 -8.01 -6.79
N LEU A 108 22.43 -6.86 -6.60
CA LEU A 108 21.94 -6.04 -7.72
C LEU A 108 23.10 -5.46 -8.55
N GLY A 109 24.17 -5.04 -7.89
CA GLY A 109 25.41 -4.61 -8.58
C GLY A 109 26.05 -5.73 -9.39
N ARG A 110 26.19 -6.94 -8.80
CA ARG A 110 26.69 -8.12 -9.50
C ARG A 110 25.82 -8.54 -10.68
N LEU A 111 24.50 -8.49 -10.50
CA LEU A 111 23.54 -8.75 -11.57
C LEU A 111 23.85 -7.91 -12.82
N LYS A 112 24.12 -6.61 -12.62
CA LYS A 112 24.40 -5.69 -13.74
C LYS A 112 25.78 -5.95 -14.35
N VAL A 113 26.79 -6.25 -13.52
CA VAL A 113 28.16 -6.54 -13.98
C VAL A 113 28.21 -7.88 -14.71
N ASP A 114 27.66 -8.94 -14.12
CA ASP A 114 27.75 -10.30 -14.65
C ASP A 114 26.82 -10.53 -15.86
N GLY A 115 25.77 -9.72 -15.97
CA GLY A 115 24.81 -9.80 -17.07
C GLY A 115 25.29 -9.11 -18.35
N GLU A 116 26.12 -8.07 -18.23
CA GLU A 116 26.70 -7.32 -19.36
C GLU A 116 25.69 -6.83 -20.41
N LYS A 117 24.47 -6.51 -19.98
CA LYS A 117 23.37 -6.06 -20.83
C LYS A 117 22.89 -4.66 -20.43
N ASP A 118 22.24 -3.97 -21.35
CA ASP A 118 21.67 -2.63 -21.10
C ASP A 118 20.44 -2.71 -20.22
N SER A 119 19.53 -3.66 -20.46
CA SER A 119 18.34 -3.89 -19.68
C SER A 119 18.61 -4.78 -18.47
N LEU A 120 18.01 -4.41 -17.33
CA LEU A 120 18.08 -5.19 -16.09
C LEU A 120 17.40 -6.56 -16.25
N TYR A 121 16.36 -6.65 -17.05
CA TYR A 121 15.68 -7.92 -17.36
C TYR A 121 16.60 -8.87 -18.14
N GLU A 122 17.30 -8.38 -19.14
CA GLU A 122 18.27 -9.20 -19.89
C GLU A 122 19.41 -9.69 -18.99
N CYS A 123 19.87 -8.83 -18.05
CA CYS A 123 20.85 -9.25 -17.04
C CYS A 123 20.31 -10.39 -16.16
N LEU A 124 19.02 -10.37 -15.77
CA LEU A 124 18.39 -11.48 -15.05
C LEU A 124 18.41 -12.78 -15.86
N CYS A 125 18.11 -12.71 -17.15
CA CYS A 125 18.13 -13.88 -18.04
C CYS A 125 19.53 -14.49 -18.14
N GLU A 126 20.57 -13.68 -18.28
CA GLU A 126 21.97 -14.14 -18.38
C GLU A 126 22.52 -14.71 -17.05
N THR A 127 21.98 -14.25 -15.92
CA THR A 127 22.47 -14.66 -14.59
C THR A 127 21.60 -15.70 -13.90
N LYS A 128 20.54 -16.19 -14.53
CA LYS A 128 19.57 -17.13 -13.92
C LYS A 128 20.21 -18.40 -13.38
N ASP A 129 21.23 -18.92 -14.04
CA ASP A 129 21.93 -20.16 -13.64
C ASP A 129 23.05 -19.91 -12.62
N LYS A 130 23.46 -18.63 -12.44
CA LYS A 130 24.51 -18.21 -11.51
C LYS A 130 23.95 -17.67 -10.19
N MET A 131 22.76 -17.09 -10.23
CA MET A 131 22.14 -16.41 -9.09
C MET A 131 20.72 -16.95 -8.86
N GLU A 132 20.51 -17.62 -7.71
CA GLU A 132 19.20 -18.17 -7.34
C GLU A 132 18.08 -17.12 -7.32
N LYS A 133 18.40 -15.90 -6.87
CA LYS A 133 17.43 -14.80 -6.84
C LYS A 133 17.06 -14.29 -8.23
N SER A 134 17.96 -14.36 -9.22
CA SER A 134 17.63 -14.08 -10.62
C SER A 134 16.64 -15.11 -11.17
N LYS A 135 16.87 -16.38 -10.89
CA LYS A 135 15.95 -17.45 -11.27
C LYS A 135 14.58 -17.26 -10.63
N LYS A 136 14.54 -17.03 -9.30
CA LYS A 136 13.29 -16.78 -8.57
C LYS A 136 12.53 -15.58 -9.12
N ALA A 137 13.22 -14.49 -9.47
CA ALA A 137 12.60 -13.30 -10.03
C ALA A 137 12.00 -13.58 -11.40
N LEU A 138 12.72 -14.29 -12.29
CA LEU A 138 12.22 -14.67 -13.61
C LEU A 138 10.98 -15.58 -13.51
N GLU A 139 11.04 -16.62 -12.67
CA GLU A 139 9.89 -17.54 -12.46
C GLU A 139 8.64 -16.78 -11.96
N LEU A 140 8.81 -15.83 -11.04
CA LEU A 140 7.71 -14.98 -10.58
C LEU A 140 7.16 -14.10 -11.70
N LEU A 141 8.03 -13.44 -12.46
CA LEU A 141 7.61 -12.53 -13.54
C LEU A 141 6.94 -13.30 -14.69
N GLU A 142 7.46 -14.44 -15.09
CA GLU A 142 6.85 -15.30 -16.11
C GLU A 142 5.45 -15.74 -15.66
N LEU A 143 5.32 -16.27 -14.45
CA LEU A 143 4.04 -16.69 -13.87
C LEU A 143 3.01 -15.56 -13.88
N LEU A 144 3.38 -14.36 -13.44
CA LEU A 144 2.45 -13.23 -13.37
C LEU A 144 2.09 -12.67 -14.76
N ARG A 145 3.04 -12.67 -15.69
CA ARG A 145 2.80 -12.23 -17.06
C ARG A 145 1.89 -13.19 -17.81
N ASP A 146 2.04 -14.49 -17.63
CA ASP A 146 1.13 -15.49 -18.16
C ASP A 146 -0.27 -15.32 -17.55
N ALA A 147 -0.33 -15.18 -16.24
CA ALA A 147 -1.58 -14.99 -15.50
C ALA A 147 -2.34 -13.72 -15.92
N LYS A 148 -1.62 -12.62 -16.23
CA LYS A 148 -2.20 -11.36 -16.72
C LYS A 148 -3.06 -11.55 -17.97
N THR A 149 -2.79 -12.56 -18.79
CA THR A 149 -3.54 -12.76 -20.03
C THR A 149 -4.98 -13.26 -19.84
N TYR A 150 -5.27 -13.86 -18.68
CA TYR A 150 -6.56 -14.48 -18.39
C TYR A 150 -7.17 -14.12 -17.03
N LEU A 151 -6.37 -13.57 -16.09
CA LEU A 151 -6.88 -13.16 -14.79
C LEU A 151 -7.27 -11.68 -14.77
N PRO A 152 -8.38 -11.33 -14.08
CA PRO A 152 -8.67 -9.95 -13.73
C PRO A 152 -7.57 -9.38 -12.82
N LEU A 153 -7.42 -8.06 -12.80
CA LEU A 153 -6.38 -7.37 -12.04
C LEU A 153 -6.41 -7.69 -10.55
N THR A 154 -7.61 -7.78 -9.96
CA THR A 154 -7.79 -8.16 -8.55
C THR A 154 -7.21 -9.54 -8.24
N GLN A 155 -7.46 -10.52 -9.11
CA GLN A 155 -6.95 -11.88 -8.94
C GLN A 155 -5.44 -11.94 -9.20
N LEU A 156 -4.94 -11.16 -10.15
CA LEU A 156 -3.50 -11.03 -10.41
C LEU A 156 -2.75 -10.46 -9.19
N ILE A 157 -3.30 -9.43 -8.54
CA ILE A 157 -2.73 -8.88 -7.30
C ILE A 157 -2.72 -9.94 -6.19
N TRP A 158 -3.81 -10.68 -6.01
CA TRP A 158 -3.86 -11.75 -5.02
C TRP A 158 -2.84 -12.85 -5.30
N LEU A 159 -2.70 -13.28 -6.55
CA LEU A 159 -1.69 -14.25 -6.97
C LEU A 159 -0.28 -13.77 -6.64
N ALA A 160 0.03 -12.51 -6.93
CA ALA A 160 1.32 -11.91 -6.61
C ALA A 160 1.58 -11.89 -5.09
N LEU A 161 0.59 -11.52 -4.29
CA LEU A 161 0.68 -11.51 -2.83
C LEU A 161 0.87 -12.92 -2.24
N GLU A 162 0.17 -13.91 -2.78
CA GLU A 162 0.29 -15.32 -2.38
C GLU A 162 1.68 -15.88 -2.70
N LYS A 163 2.14 -15.72 -3.94
CA LYS A 163 3.43 -16.27 -4.40
C LYS A 163 4.63 -15.63 -3.73
N THR A 164 4.52 -14.36 -3.35
CA THR A 164 5.62 -13.64 -2.69
C THR A 164 5.54 -13.63 -1.17
N GLY A 165 4.38 -13.96 -0.58
CA GLY A 165 4.13 -13.80 0.86
C GLY A 165 4.12 -12.35 1.33
N TYR A 166 4.07 -11.39 0.40
CA TYR A 166 4.24 -9.96 0.69
C TYR A 166 3.16 -9.38 1.61
N TYR A 167 1.93 -9.90 1.55
CA TYR A 167 0.86 -9.50 2.46
C TYR A 167 1.19 -9.77 3.93
N TYR A 168 1.75 -10.94 4.20
CA TYR A 168 2.15 -11.32 5.56
C TYR A 168 3.38 -10.54 6.03
N TYR A 169 4.34 -10.32 5.11
CA TYR A 169 5.50 -9.48 5.38
C TYR A 169 5.07 -8.05 5.77
N ALA A 170 4.17 -7.43 5.00
CA ALA A 170 3.62 -6.10 5.30
C ALA A 170 2.94 -6.07 6.68
N GLY A 171 2.24 -7.14 7.05
CA GLY A 171 1.61 -7.30 8.36
C GLY A 171 2.59 -7.41 9.52
N ALA A 172 3.79 -7.94 9.29
CA ALA A 172 4.85 -8.06 10.30
C ALA A 172 5.65 -6.76 10.51
N MET A 173 5.52 -5.78 9.59
CA MET A 173 6.18 -4.48 9.72
C MET A 173 5.49 -3.58 10.76
N PRO A 174 6.18 -2.51 11.26
CA PRO A 174 5.54 -1.49 12.08
C PRO A 174 4.25 -0.96 11.42
N GLN A 175 3.19 -0.83 12.20
CA GLN A 175 1.84 -0.51 11.72
C GLN A 175 1.26 -1.55 10.73
N GLY A 176 1.59 -2.82 10.89
CA GLY A 176 1.26 -3.90 9.95
C GLY A 176 -0.23 -3.98 9.58
N LYS A 177 -1.15 -3.85 10.56
CA LYS A 177 -2.60 -3.82 10.28
C LYS A 177 -3.00 -2.69 9.31
N LYS A 178 -2.38 -1.50 9.44
CA LYS A 178 -2.62 -0.37 8.52
C LYS A 178 -2.10 -0.68 7.13
N ARG A 179 -0.89 -1.28 7.03
CA ARG A 179 -0.28 -1.67 5.75
C ARG A 179 -1.11 -2.73 5.03
N GLN A 180 -1.57 -3.75 5.73
CA GLN A 180 -2.50 -4.74 5.18
C GLN A 180 -3.82 -4.10 4.72
N GLY A 181 -4.37 -3.16 5.51
CA GLY A 181 -5.54 -2.38 5.11
C GLY A 181 -5.32 -1.57 3.83
N ASN A 182 -4.12 -0.97 3.66
CA ASN A 182 -3.76 -0.27 2.43
C ASN A 182 -3.73 -1.23 1.23
N ILE A 183 -3.17 -2.43 1.37
CA ILE A 183 -3.15 -3.45 0.30
C ILE A 183 -4.58 -3.86 -0.07
N LEU A 184 -5.44 -4.12 0.90
CA LEU A 184 -6.85 -4.46 0.64
C LEU A 184 -7.58 -3.32 -0.08
N MET A 185 -7.31 -2.06 0.30
CA MET A 185 -7.87 -0.90 -0.39
C MET A 185 -7.40 -0.82 -1.86
N LEU A 186 -6.15 -1.18 -2.18
CA LEU A 186 -5.67 -1.25 -3.56
C LEU A 186 -6.48 -2.26 -4.38
N ILE A 187 -6.75 -3.43 -3.80
CA ILE A 187 -7.55 -4.48 -4.45
C ILE A 187 -8.99 -4.01 -4.69
N GLU A 188 -9.61 -3.32 -3.71
CA GLU A 188 -10.95 -2.76 -3.90
C GLU A 188 -10.98 -1.66 -4.98
N GLN A 189 -9.94 -0.83 -5.05
CA GLN A 189 -9.81 0.14 -6.14
C GLN A 189 -9.65 -0.56 -7.51
N ALA A 190 -8.82 -1.61 -7.59
CA ALA A 190 -8.68 -2.39 -8.81
C ALA A 190 -10.03 -2.96 -9.29
N LYS A 191 -10.85 -3.45 -8.36
CA LYS A 191 -12.19 -3.97 -8.67
C LYS A 191 -13.12 -2.93 -9.30
N THR A 192 -13.03 -1.67 -8.90
CA THR A 192 -13.85 -0.61 -9.50
C THR A 192 -13.47 -0.34 -10.96
N PHE A 193 -12.21 -0.53 -11.34
CA PHE A 193 -11.76 -0.40 -12.73
C PHE A 193 -12.15 -1.61 -13.60
N GLU A 194 -12.29 -2.80 -13.03
CA GLU A 194 -12.74 -3.99 -13.76
C GLU A 194 -14.23 -3.95 -14.12
N SER A 195 -15.02 -3.20 -13.35
CA SER A 195 -16.48 -3.08 -13.54
C SER A 195 -16.88 -1.92 -14.45
N SER A 196 -15.91 -1.12 -14.94
CA SER A 196 -16.12 0.04 -15.82
C SER A 196 -15.87 -0.31 -17.28
#